data_1b21a46ad6808f78eadbc17cfdfb0d1e
#
_entry.id   1b21a46ad6808f78eadbc17cfdfb0d1e
#
_cell.length_a   1.000
_cell.length_b   1.000
_cell.length_c   1.000
_cell.angle_alpha   90.00
_cell.angle_beta   90.00
_cell.angle_gamma   90.00
#
_symmetry.space_group_name_H-M   'P 1'
#
loop_
_entity.id
_entity.type
_entity.pdbx_description
1 polymer ?
#
loop_
_entity_poly.entity_id
_entity_poly.type
_entity_poly.pdbx_seq_one_letter_code
_entity_poly.pdbx_strand_id
1 'polypeptide(L)'
;MELIAILLSGILALVSPVGLVLDRTVESAIRSRFDKIEQLQVRIDNAPNYQIVQGKVERVRVAGRGFWLTPEIRIAALELETDPLDIDVARLQKRGKAPVTTLLEQPLQGGLRLVITQQDINQALLSPAVTKRLSKLASRILGSSAELIVQRYEFVNPKIELLGNNRVRLQLELQEQGADKLSVSVETGVSVAEETKLQLIEPSVLVNNTPVPPPVVAALLSTLNDRLDLSTLDDAAIALRILKLDVNREQLEVAAFVKVKAPTAVPSVR
;
A
#
# COMPACT_ATOMS: atom_id res chain seq x y z
N MET A 1 0.67 0.83 -4.97
CA MET A 1 1.07 0.40 -6.32
C MET A 1 2.49 -0.17 -6.34
N GLU A 2 3.47 0.57 -5.81
CA GLU A 2 4.89 0.13 -5.83
C GLU A 2 5.11 -1.24 -5.18
N LEU A 3 4.50 -1.50 -4.01
CA LEU A 3 4.67 -2.76 -3.28
C LEU A 3 4.17 -3.99 -4.07
N ILE A 4 3.00 -3.88 -4.69
CA ILE A 4 2.43 -4.95 -5.52
C ILE A 4 3.30 -5.18 -6.75
N ALA A 5 3.78 -4.10 -7.40
CA ALA A 5 4.67 -4.18 -8.54
C ALA A 5 6.04 -4.80 -8.16
N ILE A 6 6.56 -4.49 -6.98
CA ILE A 6 7.80 -5.06 -6.42
C ILE A 6 7.62 -6.57 -6.21
N LEU A 7 6.57 -6.98 -5.51
CA LEU A 7 6.28 -8.39 -5.25
C LEU A 7 6.07 -9.16 -6.55
N LEU A 8 5.29 -8.60 -7.47
CA LEU A 8 5.03 -9.21 -8.76
C LEU A 8 6.30 -9.35 -9.60
N SER A 9 7.20 -8.36 -9.60
CA SER A 9 8.47 -8.45 -10.30
C SER A 9 9.41 -9.50 -9.68
N GLY A 10 9.34 -9.68 -8.35
CA GLY A 10 10.06 -10.75 -7.65
C GLY A 10 9.55 -12.14 -8.04
N ILE A 11 8.23 -12.32 -8.08
CA ILE A 11 7.59 -13.57 -8.50
C ILE A 11 7.96 -13.92 -9.95
N LEU A 12 8.06 -12.94 -10.84
CA LEU A 12 8.43 -13.19 -12.23
C LEU A 12 9.90 -13.61 -12.44
N ALA A 13 10.77 -13.36 -11.47
CA ALA A 13 12.13 -13.91 -11.51
C ALA A 13 12.15 -15.44 -11.45
N LEU A 14 11.02 -16.08 -11.08
CA LEU A 14 10.84 -17.55 -11.12
C LEU A 14 11.07 -18.17 -12.49
N VAL A 15 10.69 -17.49 -13.55
CA VAL A 15 10.66 -18.02 -14.91
C VAL A 15 11.97 -17.71 -15.67
N SER A 16 13.06 -17.42 -14.95
CA SER A 16 14.38 -17.26 -15.56
C SER A 16 14.88 -18.62 -16.08
N PRO A 17 15.48 -18.68 -17.28
CA PRO A 17 15.92 -19.94 -17.92
C PRO A 17 17.03 -20.68 -17.17
N VAL A 18 17.55 -20.16 -16.06
CA VAL A 18 18.55 -20.81 -15.21
C VAL A 18 17.80 -21.58 -14.09
N GLY A 19 16.93 -22.49 -14.48
CA GLY A 19 16.18 -23.32 -13.53
C GLY A 19 17.09 -24.20 -12.70
N LEU A 20 16.98 -24.12 -11.38
CA LEU A 20 17.15 -25.20 -10.38
C LEU A 20 17.23 -24.72 -8.91
N VAL A 21 17.14 -23.41 -8.62
CA VAL A 21 17.07 -22.92 -7.24
C VAL A 21 16.01 -21.81 -7.15
N LEU A 22 14.75 -22.18 -7.40
CA LEU A 22 13.65 -21.25 -7.61
C LEU A 22 13.37 -20.37 -6.38
N ASP A 23 13.26 -20.94 -5.20
CA ASP A 23 12.94 -20.20 -3.97
C ASP A 23 14.00 -19.13 -3.67
N ARG A 24 15.29 -19.48 -3.76
CA ARG A 24 16.39 -18.54 -3.51
C ARG A 24 16.48 -17.44 -4.56
N THR A 25 16.16 -17.73 -5.80
CA THR A 25 16.17 -16.74 -6.90
C THR A 25 15.08 -15.69 -6.68
N VAL A 26 13.88 -16.12 -6.32
CA VAL A 26 12.76 -15.23 -5.99
C VAL A 26 13.05 -14.44 -4.73
N GLU A 27 13.54 -15.09 -3.67
CA GLU A 27 13.94 -14.42 -2.45
C GLU A 27 14.98 -13.32 -2.73
N SER A 28 16.02 -13.61 -3.52
CA SER A 28 17.03 -12.64 -3.91
C SER A 28 16.45 -11.49 -4.74
N ALA A 29 15.53 -11.78 -5.67
CA ALA A 29 14.86 -10.78 -6.49
C ALA A 29 13.96 -9.86 -5.65
N ILE A 30 13.26 -10.41 -4.65
CA ILE A 30 12.47 -9.62 -3.70
C ILE A 30 13.41 -8.76 -2.85
N ARG A 31 14.45 -9.35 -2.25
CA ARG A 31 15.41 -8.62 -1.40
C ARG A 31 16.05 -7.44 -2.13
N SER A 32 16.36 -7.56 -3.41
CA SER A 32 16.99 -6.50 -4.20
C SER A 32 16.10 -5.27 -4.43
N ARG A 33 14.81 -5.34 -4.09
CA ARG A 33 13.83 -4.25 -4.26
C ARG A 33 13.53 -3.47 -2.98
N PHE A 34 14.03 -3.97 -1.86
CA PHE A 34 13.91 -3.32 -0.57
C PHE A 34 15.29 -2.87 -0.10
N ASP A 35 15.35 -1.82 0.69
CA ASP A 35 16.59 -1.37 1.32
C ASP A 35 17.12 -2.45 2.28
N LYS A 36 16.22 -3.07 3.03
CA LYS A 36 16.52 -4.17 3.96
C LYS A 36 15.29 -5.04 4.18
N ILE A 37 15.50 -6.34 4.37
CA ILE A 37 14.49 -7.29 4.87
C ILE A 37 15.11 -8.10 6.01
N GLU A 38 14.49 -8.05 7.19
CA GLU A 38 15.00 -8.77 8.36
C GLU A 38 14.83 -10.28 8.22
N GLN A 39 13.62 -10.71 7.86
CA GLN A 39 13.29 -12.12 7.64
C GLN A 39 12.44 -12.24 6.38
N LEU A 40 12.77 -13.18 5.51
CA LEU A 40 12.01 -13.47 4.31
C LEU A 40 12.03 -14.98 4.07
N GLN A 41 10.86 -15.53 3.82
CA GLN A 41 10.65 -16.89 3.35
C GLN A 41 9.80 -16.84 2.08
N VAL A 42 10.26 -17.55 1.07
CA VAL A 42 9.52 -17.73 -0.18
C VAL A 42 9.34 -19.23 -0.37
N ARG A 43 8.15 -19.64 -0.72
CA ARG A 43 7.82 -21.02 -1.06
C ARG A 43 7.01 -21.04 -2.34
N ILE A 44 7.42 -21.92 -3.24
CA ILE A 44 6.75 -22.16 -4.49
C ILE A 44 6.25 -23.61 -4.48
N ASP A 45 4.94 -23.74 -4.53
CA ASP A 45 4.28 -25.03 -4.66
C ASP A 45 3.96 -25.26 -6.14
N ASN A 46 4.45 -26.35 -6.69
CA ASN A 46 4.14 -26.76 -8.05
C ASN A 46 4.26 -28.28 -8.22
N ALA A 47 3.22 -28.85 -8.76
CA ALA A 47 3.20 -30.30 -9.09
C ALA A 47 2.49 -30.49 -10.42
N PRO A 48 3.18 -31.01 -11.45
CA PRO A 48 4.59 -31.39 -11.49
C PRO A 48 5.55 -30.22 -11.74
N ASN A 49 6.77 -30.31 -11.23
CA ASN A 49 7.75 -29.21 -11.26
C ASN A 49 8.13 -28.72 -12.68
N TYR A 50 8.00 -29.56 -13.72
CA TYR A 50 8.34 -29.15 -15.10
C TYR A 50 7.42 -28.04 -15.65
N GLN A 51 6.23 -27.83 -15.08
CA GLN A 51 5.31 -26.77 -15.52
C GLN A 51 5.89 -25.38 -15.27
N ILE A 52 6.79 -25.21 -14.30
CA ILE A 52 7.44 -23.94 -14.02
C ILE A 52 8.23 -23.45 -15.25
N VAL A 53 8.89 -24.34 -15.97
CA VAL A 53 9.64 -24.01 -17.20
C VAL A 53 8.70 -23.53 -18.30
N GLN A 54 7.43 -23.90 -18.24
CA GLN A 54 6.38 -23.46 -19.15
C GLN A 54 5.69 -22.15 -18.68
N GLY A 55 6.11 -21.58 -17.54
CA GLY A 55 5.53 -20.37 -16.98
C GLY A 55 4.33 -20.61 -16.05
N LYS A 56 4.00 -21.87 -15.75
CA LYS A 56 2.87 -22.23 -14.90
C LYS A 56 3.33 -22.52 -13.48
N VAL A 57 2.75 -21.82 -12.52
CA VAL A 57 3.03 -21.98 -11.09
C VAL A 57 1.70 -22.12 -10.35
N GLU A 58 1.54 -23.18 -9.56
CA GLU A 58 0.30 -23.40 -8.84
C GLU A 58 0.09 -22.40 -7.71
N ARG A 59 1.17 -22.07 -6.98
CA ARG A 59 1.09 -21.17 -5.84
C ARG A 59 2.45 -20.61 -5.47
N VAL A 60 2.46 -19.32 -5.14
CA VAL A 60 3.61 -18.65 -4.52
C VAL A 60 3.19 -18.11 -3.16
N ARG A 61 3.97 -18.45 -2.13
CA ARG A 61 3.83 -17.87 -0.80
C ARG A 61 5.07 -17.08 -0.46
N VAL A 62 4.84 -15.86 -0.03
CA VAL A 62 5.87 -14.95 0.48
C VAL A 62 5.47 -14.56 1.88
N ALA A 63 6.33 -14.78 2.85
CA ALA A 63 6.12 -14.35 4.22
C ALA A 63 7.41 -13.74 4.77
N GLY A 64 7.29 -12.61 5.47
CA GLY A 64 8.46 -11.99 6.05
C GLY A 64 8.15 -10.90 7.06
N ARG A 65 9.21 -10.42 7.70
CA ARG A 65 9.17 -9.37 8.71
C ARG A 65 10.25 -8.33 8.44
N GLY A 66 9.96 -7.09 8.84
CA GLY A 66 10.89 -5.98 8.74
C GLY A 66 11.28 -5.68 7.30
N PHE A 67 10.30 -5.31 6.46
CA PHE A 67 10.54 -4.86 5.09
C PHE A 67 10.77 -3.35 5.07
N TRP A 68 11.97 -2.93 4.78
CA TRP A 68 12.36 -1.53 4.67
C TRP A 68 12.29 -1.10 3.19
N LEU A 69 11.29 -0.29 2.86
CA LEU A 69 11.16 0.29 1.52
C LEU A 69 12.16 1.41 1.29
N THR A 70 12.40 2.17 2.34
CA THR A 70 13.46 3.18 2.49
C THR A 70 13.97 3.11 3.93
N PRO A 71 15.05 3.81 4.31
CA PRO A 71 15.52 3.84 5.70
C PRO A 71 14.48 4.30 6.72
N GLU A 72 13.45 5.04 6.29
CA GLU A 72 12.40 5.59 7.17
C GLU A 72 11.08 4.81 7.07
N ILE A 73 10.84 4.07 5.99
CA ILE A 73 9.56 3.40 5.74
C ILE A 73 9.71 1.90 5.92
N ARG A 74 9.19 1.38 7.03
CA ARG A 74 9.21 -0.03 7.39
C ARG A 74 7.81 -0.62 7.44
N ILE A 75 7.67 -1.84 6.96
CA ILE A 75 6.50 -2.70 7.10
C ILE A 75 6.89 -3.80 8.08
N ALA A 76 6.16 -3.94 9.19
CA ALA A 76 6.50 -4.89 10.25
C ALA A 76 6.36 -6.34 9.80
N ALA A 77 5.27 -6.68 9.10
CA ALA A 77 5.07 -7.99 8.50
C ALA A 77 4.31 -7.89 7.18
N LEU A 78 4.65 -8.78 6.25
CA LEU A 78 3.98 -8.92 4.97
C LEU A 78 3.87 -10.40 4.64
N GLU A 79 2.66 -10.83 4.30
CA GLU A 79 2.36 -12.18 3.82
C GLU A 79 1.56 -12.08 2.53
N LEU A 80 1.94 -12.85 1.53
CA LEU A 80 1.27 -12.95 0.24
C LEU A 80 1.12 -14.43 -0.13
N GLU A 81 -0.06 -14.81 -0.54
CA GLU A 81 -0.33 -16.12 -1.14
C GLU A 81 -1.09 -15.92 -2.44
N THR A 82 -0.60 -16.51 -3.53
CA THR A 82 -1.22 -16.36 -4.85
C THR A 82 -2.05 -17.59 -5.22
N ASP A 83 -3.05 -17.36 -6.04
CA ASP A 83 -3.68 -18.39 -6.86
C ASP A 83 -2.73 -18.83 -7.99
N PRO A 84 -3.09 -19.84 -8.81
CA PRO A 84 -2.27 -20.27 -9.94
C PRO A 84 -1.89 -19.12 -10.86
N LEU A 85 -0.63 -19.12 -11.29
CA LEU A 85 0.00 -18.12 -12.15
C LEU A 85 0.28 -18.74 -13.52
N ASP A 86 0.00 -17.98 -14.58
CA ASP A 86 0.35 -18.34 -15.95
C ASP A 86 1.09 -17.16 -16.60
N ILE A 87 2.35 -17.39 -16.96
CA ILE A 87 3.28 -16.35 -17.42
C ILE A 87 3.79 -16.69 -18.81
N ASP A 88 3.66 -15.77 -19.74
CA ASP A 88 4.22 -15.90 -21.08
C ASP A 88 5.77 -15.84 -21.04
N VAL A 89 6.39 -17.02 -21.09
CA VAL A 89 7.85 -17.19 -21.05
C VAL A 89 8.52 -16.56 -22.28
N ALA A 90 7.86 -16.63 -23.45
CA ALA A 90 8.41 -16.09 -24.69
C ALA A 90 8.47 -14.55 -24.64
N ARG A 91 7.43 -13.93 -24.09
CA ARG A 91 7.45 -12.48 -23.84
C ARG A 91 8.43 -12.08 -22.74
N LEU A 92 8.57 -12.91 -21.70
CA LEU A 92 9.54 -12.65 -20.62
C LEU A 92 10.96 -12.53 -21.16
N GLN A 93 11.37 -13.40 -22.07
CA GLN A 93 12.70 -13.38 -22.72
C GLN A 93 12.93 -12.12 -23.56
N LYS A 94 11.87 -11.54 -24.12
CA LYS A 94 11.89 -10.34 -24.99
C LYS A 94 11.50 -9.06 -24.26
N ARG A 95 11.23 -9.13 -22.95
CA ARG A 95 10.50 -8.11 -22.18
C ARG A 95 11.08 -6.69 -22.26
N GLY A 96 12.39 -6.52 -22.28
CA GLY A 96 12.98 -5.18 -22.19
C GLY A 96 12.45 -4.40 -20.95
N LYS A 97 11.88 -3.19 -21.19
CA LYS A 97 11.32 -2.33 -20.14
C LYS A 97 9.80 -2.44 -19.99
N ALA A 98 9.14 -3.42 -20.60
CA ALA A 98 7.69 -3.56 -20.55
C ALA A 98 7.18 -3.82 -19.12
N PRO A 99 5.98 -3.32 -18.76
CA PRO A 99 5.37 -3.59 -17.47
C PRO A 99 5.20 -5.10 -17.23
N VAL A 100 5.37 -5.51 -15.99
CA VAL A 100 5.27 -6.92 -15.54
C VAL A 100 3.90 -7.51 -15.84
N THR A 101 2.85 -6.72 -15.72
CA THR A 101 1.47 -7.12 -16.02
C THR A 101 1.26 -7.61 -17.45
N THR A 102 2.11 -7.18 -18.39
CA THR A 102 2.03 -7.61 -19.80
C THR A 102 2.47 -9.06 -20.03
N LEU A 103 3.07 -9.68 -19.02
CA LEU A 103 3.54 -11.07 -19.06
C LEU A 103 2.51 -12.07 -18.56
N LEU A 104 1.44 -11.60 -17.93
CA LEU A 104 0.39 -12.48 -17.41
C LEU A 104 -0.50 -12.96 -18.56
N GLU A 105 -0.66 -14.28 -18.69
CA GLU A 105 -1.64 -14.88 -19.60
C GLU A 105 -3.04 -14.93 -19.00
N GLN A 106 -3.10 -15.00 -17.67
CA GLN A 106 -4.35 -14.96 -16.89
C GLN A 106 -4.25 -13.90 -15.78
N PRO A 107 -5.38 -13.39 -15.27
CA PRO A 107 -5.38 -12.48 -14.14
C PRO A 107 -4.70 -13.13 -12.93
N LEU A 108 -3.70 -12.44 -12.35
CA LEU A 108 -3.10 -12.85 -11.10
C LEU A 108 -4.03 -12.48 -9.94
N GLN A 109 -4.29 -13.43 -9.06
CA GLN A 109 -5.11 -13.23 -7.86
C GLN A 109 -4.34 -13.73 -6.63
N GLY A 110 -4.68 -13.18 -5.46
CA GLY A 110 -4.07 -13.64 -4.22
C GLY A 110 -4.53 -12.88 -2.98
N GLY A 111 -4.21 -13.43 -1.83
CA GLY A 111 -4.41 -12.82 -0.52
C GLY A 111 -3.14 -12.11 -0.06
N LEU A 112 -3.31 -10.90 0.48
CA LEU A 112 -2.24 -10.09 1.05
C LEU A 112 -2.59 -9.78 2.51
N ARG A 113 -1.63 -9.97 3.43
CA ARG A 113 -1.70 -9.48 4.80
C ARG A 113 -0.55 -8.53 5.05
N LEU A 114 -0.85 -7.36 5.61
CA LEU A 114 0.10 -6.31 5.91
C LEU A 114 -0.05 -5.88 7.37
N VAL A 115 1.06 -5.73 8.07
CA VAL A 115 1.12 -5.21 9.44
C VAL A 115 2.10 -4.05 9.49
N ILE A 116 1.64 -2.93 10.07
CA ILE A 116 2.45 -1.74 10.30
C ILE A 116 2.30 -1.34 11.76
N THR A 117 3.39 -1.18 12.49
CA THR A 117 3.33 -0.77 13.90
C THR A 117 3.14 0.75 14.02
N GLN A 118 2.64 1.19 15.16
CA GLN A 118 2.58 2.63 15.48
C GLN A 118 3.95 3.31 15.36
N GLN A 119 5.00 2.61 15.77
CA GLN A 119 6.37 3.12 15.66
C GLN A 119 6.78 3.29 14.21
N ASP A 120 6.50 2.31 13.32
CA ASP A 120 6.81 2.38 11.90
C ASP A 120 6.08 3.53 11.22
N ILE A 121 4.79 3.75 11.58
CA ILE A 121 4.00 4.87 11.05
C ILE A 121 4.64 6.21 11.47
N ASN A 122 4.96 6.37 12.76
CA ASN A 122 5.54 7.61 13.25
C ASN A 122 6.94 7.86 12.69
N GLN A 123 7.74 6.83 12.49
CA GLN A 123 9.04 6.95 11.83
C GLN A 123 8.89 7.38 10.37
N ALA A 124 7.94 6.81 9.63
CA ALA A 124 7.65 7.20 8.26
C ALA A 124 7.18 8.66 8.14
N LEU A 125 6.38 9.14 9.10
CA LEU A 125 5.92 10.53 9.15
C LEU A 125 7.06 11.56 9.32
N LEU A 126 8.20 11.17 9.87
CA LEU A 126 9.39 12.03 9.96
C LEU A 126 10.15 12.14 8.63
N SER A 127 9.86 11.27 7.66
CA SER A 127 10.51 11.31 6.35
C SER A 127 10.04 12.52 5.55
N PRO A 128 10.97 13.37 5.03
CA PRO A 128 10.60 14.49 4.16
C PRO A 128 9.82 14.06 2.91
N ALA A 129 10.10 12.86 2.39
CA ALA A 129 9.39 12.32 1.24
C ALA A 129 7.92 12.01 1.57
N VAL A 130 7.65 11.45 2.75
CA VAL A 130 6.29 11.16 3.23
C VAL A 130 5.55 12.44 3.54
N THR A 131 6.17 13.37 4.27
CA THR A 131 5.57 14.67 4.61
C THR A 131 5.20 15.45 3.35
N LYS A 132 6.07 15.48 2.34
CA LYS A 132 5.77 16.13 1.05
C LYS A 132 4.62 15.45 0.30
N ARG A 133 4.51 14.11 0.36
CA ARG A 133 3.38 13.37 -0.23
C ARG A 133 2.07 13.67 0.52
N LEU A 134 2.11 13.73 1.86
CA LEU A 134 0.96 14.08 2.69
C LEU A 134 0.49 15.51 2.43
N SER A 135 1.39 16.48 2.32
CA SER A 135 1.05 17.86 1.96
C SER A 135 0.37 17.95 0.59
N LYS A 136 0.88 17.21 -0.42
CA LYS A 136 0.25 17.14 -1.74
C LYS A 136 -1.13 16.47 -1.69
N LEU A 137 -1.31 15.42 -0.87
CA LEU A 137 -2.60 14.80 -0.67
C LEU A 137 -3.58 15.75 0.02
N ALA A 138 -3.14 16.44 1.08
CA ALA A 138 -3.93 17.45 1.77
C ALA A 138 -4.40 18.55 0.80
N SER A 139 -3.52 19.09 -0.05
CA SER A 139 -3.88 20.06 -1.08
C SER A 139 -4.93 19.54 -2.06
N ARG A 140 -4.81 18.27 -2.49
CA ARG A 140 -5.78 17.66 -3.40
C ARG A 140 -7.14 17.41 -2.76
N ILE A 141 -7.15 17.05 -1.47
CA ILE A 141 -8.36 16.68 -0.72
C ILE A 141 -9.14 17.94 -0.33
N LEU A 142 -8.46 18.95 0.17
CA LEU A 142 -9.08 20.15 0.71
C LEU A 142 -9.34 21.22 -0.38
N GLY A 143 -8.90 21.01 -1.62
CA GLY A 143 -9.12 21.90 -2.75
C GLY A 143 -8.42 23.26 -2.62
N SER A 144 -8.93 24.29 -3.31
CA SER A 144 -8.32 25.62 -3.35
C SER A 144 -8.21 26.31 -1.97
N SER A 145 -9.12 25.97 -1.04
CA SER A 145 -9.03 26.49 0.34
C SER A 145 -7.82 25.93 1.10
N ALA A 146 -7.39 24.72 0.77
CA ALA A 146 -6.21 24.13 1.39
C ALA A 146 -4.91 24.51 0.70
N GLU A 147 -4.93 24.89 -0.55
CA GLU A 147 -3.74 25.44 -1.20
C GLU A 147 -3.24 26.66 -0.42
N LEU A 148 -4.14 27.50 0.04
CA LEU A 148 -3.81 28.65 0.90
C LEU A 148 -3.23 28.20 2.26
N ILE A 149 -3.78 27.14 2.87
CA ILE A 149 -3.28 26.61 4.14
C ILE A 149 -1.92 25.94 3.94
N VAL A 150 -1.76 25.06 2.93
CA VAL A 150 -0.51 24.32 2.67
C VAL A 150 0.62 25.26 2.19
N GLN A 151 0.29 26.37 1.51
CA GLN A 151 1.27 27.39 1.12
C GLN A 151 1.70 28.28 2.28
N ARG A 152 0.80 28.48 3.24
CA ARG A 152 1.00 29.40 4.36
C ARG A 152 1.54 28.71 5.61
N TYR A 153 1.19 27.44 5.82
CA TYR A 153 1.55 26.67 7.00
C TYR A 153 2.44 25.48 6.67
N GLU A 154 3.46 25.28 7.47
CA GLU A 154 4.28 24.08 7.47
C GLU A 154 3.72 23.06 8.48
N PHE A 155 3.64 21.79 8.07
CA PHE A 155 3.26 20.68 8.95
C PHE A 155 4.47 20.25 9.78
N VAL A 156 4.40 20.48 11.08
CA VAL A 156 5.50 20.20 12.01
C VAL A 156 5.06 19.10 12.99
N ASN A 157 5.98 18.23 13.35
CA ASN A 157 5.79 17.20 14.37
C ASN A 157 4.55 16.30 14.17
N PRO A 158 4.28 15.78 12.96
CA PRO A 158 3.15 14.87 12.76
C PRO A 158 3.35 13.60 13.58
N LYS A 159 2.33 13.18 14.32
CA LYS A 159 2.32 11.99 15.15
C LYS A 159 0.99 11.27 15.05
N ILE A 160 1.02 9.94 14.90
CA ILE A 160 -0.17 9.09 14.97
C ILE A 160 -0.11 8.26 16.26
N GLU A 161 -1.24 8.19 16.93
CA GLU A 161 -1.50 7.32 18.06
C GLU A 161 -2.63 6.36 17.69
N LEU A 162 -2.37 5.06 17.86
CA LEU A 162 -3.36 4.01 17.66
C LEU A 162 -4.09 3.78 19.00
N LEU A 163 -5.38 4.06 19.03
CA LEU A 163 -6.17 4.04 20.28
C LEU A 163 -6.80 2.67 20.57
N GLY A 164 -6.75 1.74 19.60
CA GLY A 164 -7.51 0.48 19.62
C GLY A 164 -8.95 0.67 19.16
N ASN A 165 -9.69 -0.45 19.05
CA ASN A 165 -11.08 -0.45 18.57
C ASN A 165 -11.27 0.28 17.23
N ASN A 166 -10.31 0.12 16.32
CA ASN A 166 -10.26 0.80 15.02
C ASN A 166 -10.29 2.33 15.12
N ARG A 167 -9.75 2.93 16.17
CA ARG A 167 -9.64 4.37 16.32
C ARG A 167 -8.17 4.81 16.26
N VAL A 168 -7.97 5.98 15.65
CA VAL A 168 -6.67 6.62 15.50
C VAL A 168 -6.75 8.09 15.89
N ARG A 169 -5.65 8.63 16.39
CA ARG A 169 -5.48 10.06 16.66
C ARG A 169 -4.27 10.58 15.90
N LEU A 170 -4.48 11.58 15.04
CA LEU A 170 -3.43 12.33 14.38
C LEU A 170 -3.21 13.62 15.14
N GLN A 171 -1.99 13.90 15.52
CA GLN A 171 -1.56 15.16 16.12
C GLN A 171 -0.52 15.81 15.22
N LEU A 172 -0.61 17.10 14.99
CA LEU A 172 0.36 17.88 14.23
C LEU A 172 0.32 19.35 14.66
N GLU A 173 1.38 20.07 14.37
CA GLU A 173 1.45 21.50 14.52
C GLU A 173 1.46 22.14 13.12
N LEU A 174 0.71 23.24 12.97
CA LEU A 174 0.75 24.09 11.79
C LEU A 174 1.55 25.34 12.17
N GLN A 175 2.63 25.60 11.47
CA GLN A 175 3.50 26.75 11.70
C GLN A 175 3.46 27.69 10.50
N GLU A 176 3.06 28.92 10.72
CA GLU A 176 3.18 30.02 9.77
C GLU A 176 4.50 30.78 10.04
N GLN A 177 5.13 31.32 8.99
CA GLN A 177 6.35 32.11 9.15
C GLN A 177 6.06 33.36 10.02
N GLY A 178 6.69 33.42 11.19
CA GLY A 178 6.58 34.55 12.12
C GLY A 178 5.33 34.57 12.99
N ALA A 179 4.51 33.53 12.99
CA ALA A 179 3.31 33.40 13.83
C ALA A 179 3.42 32.28 14.85
N ASP A 180 2.49 32.26 15.81
CA ASP A 180 2.36 31.20 16.80
C ASP A 180 1.93 29.88 16.11
N LYS A 181 2.40 28.77 16.66
CA LYS A 181 2.05 27.45 16.22
C LYS A 181 0.60 27.12 16.57
N LEU A 182 -0.14 26.54 15.62
CA LEU A 182 -1.47 25.98 15.86
C LEU A 182 -1.35 24.48 16.08
N SER A 183 -1.76 23.99 17.24
CA SER A 183 -1.85 22.56 17.53
C SER A 183 -3.15 22.01 16.98
N VAL A 184 -3.07 20.97 16.15
CA VAL A 184 -4.23 20.27 15.58
C VAL A 184 -4.22 18.82 16.03
N SER A 185 -5.35 18.36 16.58
CA SER A 185 -5.57 16.97 16.96
C SER A 185 -6.85 16.48 16.30
N VAL A 186 -6.75 15.38 15.55
CA VAL A 186 -7.87 14.72 14.88
C VAL A 186 -7.96 13.29 15.40
N GLU A 187 -9.07 12.95 16.04
CA GLU A 187 -9.38 11.60 16.44
C GLU A 187 -10.54 11.08 15.60
N THR A 188 -10.44 9.86 15.06
CA THR A 188 -11.48 9.26 14.24
C THR A 188 -11.45 7.73 14.34
N GLY A 189 -12.58 7.10 14.15
CA GLY A 189 -12.66 5.69 13.84
C GLY A 189 -12.32 5.45 12.36
N VAL A 190 -11.84 4.26 12.04
CA VAL A 190 -11.57 3.82 10.66
C VAL A 190 -12.35 2.54 10.41
N SER A 191 -13.10 2.50 9.31
CA SER A 191 -13.82 1.31 8.87
C SER A 191 -13.66 1.07 7.37
N VAL A 192 -14.12 -0.08 6.93
CA VAL A 192 -14.18 -0.43 5.51
C VAL A 192 -15.63 -0.66 5.12
N ALA A 193 -16.09 0.05 4.10
CA ALA A 193 -17.38 -0.17 3.46
C ALA A 193 -17.17 -0.73 2.05
N GLU A 194 -18.08 -1.61 1.62
CA GLU A 194 -18.08 -2.21 0.28
C GLU A 194 -16.73 -2.83 -0.11
N GLU A 195 -15.91 -3.25 0.88
CA GLU A 195 -14.58 -3.84 0.68
C GLU A 195 -13.54 -2.93 -0.01
N THR A 196 -13.94 -1.80 -0.53
CA THR A 196 -13.07 -0.88 -1.28
C THR A 196 -12.98 0.52 -0.70
N LYS A 197 -13.94 0.92 0.12
CA LYS A 197 -14.03 2.28 0.65
C LYS A 197 -13.55 2.33 2.10
N LEU A 198 -12.45 3.03 2.33
CA LEU A 198 -12.06 3.41 3.69
C LEU A 198 -12.93 4.58 4.15
N GLN A 199 -13.52 4.47 5.32
CA GLN A 199 -14.37 5.49 5.91
C GLN A 199 -13.81 5.95 7.25
N LEU A 200 -13.81 7.27 7.44
CA LEU A 200 -13.56 7.89 8.72
C LEU A 200 -14.90 8.06 9.44
N ILE A 201 -14.97 7.61 10.70
CA ILE A 201 -16.21 7.56 11.48
C ILE A 201 -16.05 8.43 12.73
N GLU A 202 -17.10 9.16 13.06
CA GLU A 202 -17.19 9.95 14.30
C GLU A 202 -15.91 10.77 14.59
N PRO A 203 -15.45 11.61 13.67
CA PRO A 203 -14.25 12.38 13.89
C PRO A 203 -14.48 13.49 14.91
N SER A 204 -13.47 13.71 15.70
CA SER A 204 -13.34 14.85 16.60
C SER A 204 -12.08 15.64 16.23
N VAL A 205 -12.23 16.94 16.00
CA VAL A 205 -11.14 17.82 15.63
C VAL A 205 -10.98 18.90 16.67
N LEU A 206 -9.77 19.05 17.20
CA LEU A 206 -9.41 20.10 18.14
C LEU A 206 -8.33 20.98 17.49
N VAL A 207 -8.49 22.30 17.61
CA VAL A 207 -7.46 23.28 17.24
C VAL A 207 -7.15 24.11 18.49
N ASN A 208 -5.90 24.10 18.95
CA ASN A 208 -5.48 24.65 20.22
C ASN A 208 -6.38 24.23 21.39
N ASN A 209 -6.71 22.92 21.47
CA ASN A 209 -7.64 22.31 22.43
C ASN A 209 -9.09 22.83 22.35
N THR A 210 -9.44 23.63 21.35
CA THR A 210 -10.80 24.11 21.14
C THR A 210 -11.49 23.23 20.10
N PRO A 211 -12.67 22.65 20.38
CA PRO A 211 -13.39 21.81 19.42
C PRO A 211 -13.80 22.61 18.17
N VAL A 212 -13.55 22.03 17.01
CA VAL A 212 -14.06 22.56 15.74
C VAL A 212 -15.56 22.24 15.61
N PRO A 213 -16.39 23.19 15.17
CA PRO A 213 -17.83 22.97 15.03
C PRO A 213 -18.17 21.76 14.15
N PRO A 214 -19.12 20.89 14.56
CA PRO A 214 -19.47 19.68 13.83
C PRO A 214 -19.81 19.85 12.34
N PRO A 215 -20.49 20.93 11.89
CA PRO A 215 -20.76 21.15 10.48
C PRO A 215 -19.49 21.32 9.62
N VAL A 216 -18.45 21.95 10.17
CA VAL A 216 -17.17 22.14 9.49
C VAL A 216 -16.46 20.79 9.36
N VAL A 217 -16.45 20.00 10.43
CA VAL A 217 -15.86 18.66 10.43
C VAL A 217 -16.59 17.75 9.43
N ALA A 218 -17.92 17.79 9.40
CA ALA A 218 -18.72 16.99 8.46
C ALA A 218 -18.45 17.34 6.99
N ALA A 219 -18.28 18.62 6.66
CA ALA A 219 -17.94 19.06 5.30
C ALA A 219 -16.55 18.56 4.87
N LEU A 220 -15.57 18.56 5.77
CA LEU A 220 -14.23 18.00 5.51
C LEU A 220 -14.28 16.49 5.30
N LEU A 221 -15.07 15.78 6.12
CA LEU A 221 -15.21 14.33 6.04
C LEU A 221 -15.81 13.85 4.74
N SER A 222 -16.87 14.48 4.25
CA SER A 222 -17.49 14.07 2.99
C SER A 222 -16.46 14.06 1.85
N THR A 223 -15.66 15.12 1.78
CA THR A 223 -14.59 15.24 0.77
C THR A 223 -13.49 14.19 0.96
N LEU A 224 -13.15 13.85 2.21
CA LEU A 224 -12.15 12.83 2.52
C LEU A 224 -12.63 11.42 2.16
N ASN A 225 -13.83 11.05 2.57
CA ASN A 225 -14.38 9.72 2.34
C ASN A 225 -14.53 9.42 0.83
N ASP A 226 -14.91 10.41 0.02
CA ASP A 226 -14.99 10.26 -1.44
C ASP A 226 -13.61 9.99 -2.08
N ARG A 227 -12.52 10.41 -1.43
CA ARG A 227 -11.14 10.21 -1.91
C ARG A 227 -10.48 8.94 -1.39
N LEU A 228 -11.06 8.31 -0.39
CA LEU A 228 -10.57 7.06 0.22
C LEU A 228 -11.17 5.81 -0.45
N ASP A 229 -11.70 5.94 -1.65
CA ASP A 229 -12.21 4.83 -2.45
C ASP A 229 -11.07 4.17 -3.26
N LEU A 230 -10.77 2.92 -2.91
CA LEU A 230 -9.74 2.11 -3.56
C LEU A 230 -10.20 1.50 -4.88
N SER A 231 -11.50 1.63 -5.23
CA SER A 231 -12.01 1.18 -6.54
C SER A 231 -11.35 1.93 -7.70
N THR A 232 -10.83 3.15 -7.45
CA THR A 232 -10.05 3.91 -8.43
C THR A 232 -8.77 3.20 -8.90
N LEU A 233 -8.29 2.20 -8.16
CA LEU A 233 -7.17 1.34 -8.57
C LEU A 233 -7.55 0.38 -9.70
N ASP A 234 -8.84 0.11 -9.90
CA ASP A 234 -9.34 -0.75 -10.98
C ASP A 234 -8.99 -0.21 -12.37
N ASP A 235 -8.90 1.11 -12.52
CA ASP A 235 -8.44 1.78 -13.74
C ASP A 235 -6.96 1.48 -14.04
N ALA A 236 -6.18 1.21 -13.00
CA ALA A 236 -4.77 0.83 -13.11
C ALA A 236 -4.56 -0.69 -13.30
N ALA A 237 -5.61 -1.42 -13.66
CA ALA A 237 -5.64 -2.88 -13.81
C ALA A 237 -5.39 -3.68 -12.52
N ILE A 238 -5.55 -3.04 -11.34
CA ILE A 238 -5.40 -3.69 -10.03
C ILE A 238 -6.68 -3.49 -9.24
N ALA A 239 -7.41 -4.58 -8.98
CA ALA A 239 -8.53 -4.57 -8.06
C ALA A 239 -8.04 -4.96 -6.65
N LEU A 240 -8.36 -4.14 -5.66
CA LEU A 240 -8.04 -4.38 -4.25
C LEU A 240 -9.33 -4.42 -3.45
N ARG A 241 -9.51 -5.47 -2.64
CA ARG A 241 -10.63 -5.61 -1.72
C ARG A 241 -10.12 -5.87 -0.32
N ILE A 242 -10.47 -5.00 0.61
CA ILE A 242 -10.08 -5.13 2.01
C ILE A 242 -11.04 -6.10 2.67
N LEU A 243 -10.52 -7.22 3.13
CA LEU A 243 -11.27 -8.27 3.82
C LEU A 243 -11.31 -8.04 5.34
N LYS A 244 -10.25 -7.43 5.87
CA LYS A 244 -10.12 -7.09 7.29
C LYS A 244 -9.29 -5.84 7.45
N LEU A 245 -9.73 -4.95 8.33
CA LEU A 245 -8.97 -3.84 8.88
C LEU A 245 -9.07 -3.92 10.40
N ASP A 246 -7.94 -3.99 11.06
CA ASP A 246 -7.86 -4.05 12.53
C ASP A 246 -6.80 -3.06 13.02
N VAL A 247 -7.23 -2.11 13.84
CA VAL A 247 -6.36 -1.15 14.49
C VAL A 247 -6.42 -1.37 15.99
N ASN A 248 -5.39 -1.95 16.55
CA ASN A 248 -5.18 -2.04 18.00
C ASN A 248 -4.18 -0.98 18.47
N ARG A 249 -3.80 -0.99 19.74
CA ARG A 249 -2.90 0.05 20.31
C ARG A 249 -1.44 -0.05 19.84
N GLU A 250 -1.04 -1.14 19.23
CA GLU A 250 0.35 -1.40 18.84
C GLU A 250 0.54 -1.33 17.33
N GLN A 251 -0.46 -1.79 16.57
CA GLN A 251 -0.34 -1.98 15.13
C GLN A 251 -1.66 -1.82 14.39
N LEU A 252 -1.53 -1.54 13.11
CA LEU A 252 -2.56 -1.62 12.10
C LEU A 252 -2.32 -2.88 11.26
N GLU A 253 -3.34 -3.72 11.13
CA GLU A 253 -3.34 -4.92 10.31
C GLU A 253 -4.40 -4.81 9.22
N VAL A 254 -4.00 -5.11 7.99
CA VAL A 254 -4.87 -5.16 6.82
C VAL A 254 -4.75 -6.52 6.17
N ALA A 255 -5.89 -7.20 5.95
CA ALA A 255 -5.96 -8.33 5.05
C ALA A 255 -6.78 -7.94 3.82
N ALA A 256 -6.26 -8.23 2.64
CA ALA A 256 -6.88 -7.84 1.38
C ALA A 256 -6.76 -8.94 0.33
N PHE A 257 -7.74 -8.99 -0.55
CA PHE A 257 -7.65 -9.71 -1.81
C PHE A 257 -7.16 -8.76 -2.90
N VAL A 258 -6.22 -9.23 -3.69
CA VAL A 258 -5.63 -8.48 -4.80
C VAL A 258 -5.84 -9.23 -6.10
N LYS A 259 -6.30 -8.54 -7.13
CA LYS A 259 -6.41 -9.07 -8.49
C LYS A 259 -5.73 -8.12 -9.46
N VAL A 260 -4.76 -8.63 -10.21
CA VAL A 260 -4.08 -7.91 -11.30
C VAL A 260 -4.60 -8.44 -12.62
N LYS A 261 -5.20 -7.57 -13.43
CA LYS A 261 -5.75 -7.95 -14.74
C LYS A 261 -4.61 -8.31 -15.70
N ALA A 262 -4.79 -9.38 -16.45
CA ALA A 262 -3.94 -9.65 -17.61
C ALA A 262 -4.24 -8.63 -18.72
N PRO A 263 -3.27 -8.31 -19.60
CA PRO A 263 -3.56 -7.46 -20.75
C PRO A 263 -4.63 -8.13 -21.62
N THR A 264 -5.58 -7.33 -22.08
CA THR A 264 -6.55 -7.80 -23.08
C THR A 264 -5.75 -8.21 -24.32
N ALA A 265 -5.86 -9.46 -24.74
CA ALA A 265 -5.25 -9.91 -25.98
C ALA A 265 -5.77 -9.04 -27.12
N VAL A 266 -4.90 -8.27 -27.75
CA VAL A 266 -5.25 -7.59 -29.00
C VAL A 266 -5.45 -8.70 -30.01
N PRO A 267 -6.64 -8.87 -30.60
CA PRO A 267 -6.83 -9.88 -31.62
C PRO A 267 -5.82 -9.61 -32.74
N SER A 268 -4.96 -10.61 -32.99
CA SER A 268 -4.06 -10.58 -34.14
C SER A 268 -4.92 -10.54 -35.40
N VAL A 269 -5.02 -9.37 -36.03
CA VAL A 269 -5.55 -9.26 -37.38
C VAL A 269 -4.62 -10.11 -38.26
N ARG A 270 -5.14 -11.22 -38.72
CA ARG A 270 -4.51 -12.06 -39.76
C ARG A 270 -4.61 -11.38 -41.10
#